data_25dbd3f73e471215a66df3f73bfe4c6a
#
_entry.id   25dbd3f73e471215a66df3f73bfe4c6a
#
_cell.length_a   1.000
_cell.length_b   1.000
_cell.length_c   1.000
_cell.angle_alpha   90.00
_cell.angle_beta   90.00
_cell.angle_gamma   90.00
#
_symmetry.space_group_name_H-M   'P 1'
#
loop_
_entity.id
_entity.type
_entity.pdbx_description
1 polymer ?
#
loop_
_entity_poly.entity_id
_entity_poly.type
_entity_poly.pdbx_seq_one_letter_code
_entity_poly.pdbx_strand_id
1 'polypeptide(L)'
;MPHSQCKNNHEKLSSEISIWAAGRIVIMADYDEYCWIGENGEGTELDLEFPDWPEIRELHYAFLTWLCKMTSRRPGDDGRIHDFDWVAFHKEGIFLCKRLKSVLKESVDVCYMKPFEDPQSDGAGLIRID
;
A
#
# COMPACT_ATOMS: atom_id res chain seq x y z
N MET A 1 7.61 -17.03 -15.62
CA MET A 1 7.25 -16.14 -16.17
C MET A 1 7.25 -15.32 -16.23
N PRO A 2 7.38 -16.21 -16.01
CA PRO A 2 7.14 -15.32 -16.54
C PRO A 2 7.05 -14.62 -16.57
N HIS A 3 7.15 -15.06 -16.42
CA HIS A 3 6.79 -13.92 -16.83
C HIS A 3 6.78 -13.17 -17.05
N SER A 4 6.91 -14.01 -17.05
CA SER A 4 6.62 -12.97 -17.70
C SER A 4 6.54 -12.22 -17.81
N GLN A 5 6.62 -12.44 -17.69
CA GLN A 5 6.31 -11.41 -18.14
C GLN A 5 6.26 -10.55 -18.19
N CYS A 6 6.38 -11.23 -18.00
CA CYS A 6 6.03 -10.18 -18.44
C CYS A 6 6.16 -9.47 -18.69
N LYS A 7 6.04 -9.58 -18.71
CA LYS A 7 5.98 -8.73 -19.23
C LYS A 7 5.65 -7.98 -19.61
N ASN A 8 5.57 -8.23 -19.61
CA ASN A 8 5.15 -7.27 -20.06
C ASN A 8 4.51 -6.74 -20.23
N ASN A 9 4.26 -7.07 -20.18
CA ASN A 9 3.64 -6.38 -20.45
C ASN A 9 3.45 -5.67 -20.46
N HIS A 10 3.33 -5.64 -20.47
CA HIS A 10 3.15 -4.68 -20.72
C HIS A 10 2.84 -3.75 -20.87
N GLU A 11 2.57 -3.41 -21.00
CA GLU A 11 2.26 -2.45 -21.14
C GLU A 11 1.27 -1.78 -21.13
N LYS A 12 0.45 -1.75 -21.34
CA LYS A 12 -0.44 -1.27 -21.11
C LYS A 12 -1.42 -1.57 -20.87
N LEU A 13 -1.74 -2.09 -20.87
CA LEU A 13 -2.40 -2.34 -20.40
C LEU A 13 -2.69 -2.64 -19.61
N SER A 14 -2.60 -2.79 -19.72
CA SER A 14 -2.31 -2.91 -18.87
C SER A 14 -1.75 -2.31 -17.60
N SER A 15 -1.99 -1.18 -17.25
CA SER A 15 -1.50 -0.47 -16.10
C SER A 15 -1.96 -1.10 -14.78
N GLU A 16 -3.13 -1.64 -14.74
CA GLU A 16 -3.63 -2.33 -13.55
C GLU A 16 -2.78 -3.51 -13.18
N ILE A 17 -2.35 -4.26 -14.18
CA ILE A 17 -1.49 -5.41 -13.96
C ILE A 17 -0.15 -4.95 -13.37
N SER A 18 0.39 -3.84 -13.86
CA SER A 18 1.68 -3.36 -13.37
C SER A 18 1.62 -2.86 -11.92
N ILE A 19 0.46 -2.39 -11.46
CA ILE A 19 0.31 -1.93 -10.08
C ILE A 19 0.57 -3.07 -9.10
N TRP A 20 0.11 -4.28 -9.42
CA TRP A 20 0.20 -5.43 -8.52
C TRP A 20 1.27 -6.44 -8.97
N ALA A 21 2.31 -5.99 -9.68
CA ALA A 21 3.35 -6.90 -10.16
C ALA A 21 4.06 -7.59 -8.99
N ALA A 22 4.54 -8.82 -9.24
CA ALA A 22 5.31 -9.58 -8.25
C ALA A 22 6.58 -8.82 -7.85
N GLY A 23 7.01 -8.97 -6.62
CA GLY A 23 8.18 -8.28 -6.10
C GLY A 23 7.89 -6.87 -5.63
N ARG A 24 6.63 -6.51 -5.53
CA ARG A 24 6.20 -5.19 -5.12
C ARG A 24 5.26 -5.29 -3.92
N ILE A 25 5.43 -4.38 -2.97
CA ILE A 25 4.48 -4.18 -1.89
C ILE A 25 3.79 -2.84 -2.12
N VAL A 26 2.47 -2.83 -2.11
CA VAL A 26 1.70 -1.60 -2.17
C VAL A 26 1.04 -1.38 -0.82
N ILE A 27 1.31 -0.24 -0.21
CA ILE A 27 0.67 0.17 1.04
C ILE A 27 -0.50 1.06 0.68
N MET A 28 -1.70 0.60 1.03
CA MET A 28 -2.94 1.33 0.77
C MET A 28 -3.91 1.00 1.88
N ALA A 29 -4.38 2.02 2.58
CA ALA A 29 -5.31 1.81 3.70
C ALA A 29 -6.64 1.29 3.19
N ASP A 30 -7.15 0.24 3.83
CA ASP A 30 -8.49 -0.27 3.61
C ASP A 30 -9.04 -0.65 4.98
N TYR A 31 -10.30 -1.02 5.08
CA TYR A 31 -10.88 -1.29 6.39
C TYR A 31 -10.29 -2.51 7.07
N ASP A 32 -9.84 -3.48 6.29
CA ASP A 32 -9.30 -4.72 6.85
C ASP A 32 -7.80 -4.85 6.68
N GLU A 33 -7.19 -4.09 5.76
CA GLU A 33 -5.81 -4.36 5.38
C GLU A 33 -5.08 -3.08 4.99
N TYR A 34 -3.77 -3.13 5.05
CA TYR A 34 -2.92 -2.02 4.63
C TYR A 34 -1.83 -2.44 3.64
N CYS A 35 -1.61 -3.74 3.47
CA CYS A 35 -0.50 -4.28 2.70
C CYS A 35 -1.04 -5.19 1.60
N TRP A 36 -0.61 -4.95 0.37
CA TRP A 36 -1.12 -5.64 -0.81
C TRP A 36 0.05 -6.13 -1.65
N ILE A 37 0.02 -7.40 -2.06
CA ILE A 37 1.09 -8.01 -2.83
C ILE A 37 0.51 -8.83 -3.98
N GLY A 38 1.43 -9.28 -4.87
CA GLY A 38 1.08 -10.21 -5.93
C GLY A 38 0.45 -9.53 -7.13
N GLU A 39 0.23 -10.31 -8.16
CA GLU A 39 -0.29 -9.79 -9.42
C GLU A 39 -1.73 -9.32 -9.30
N ASN A 40 -2.49 -9.90 -8.38
CA ASN A 40 -3.90 -9.58 -8.21
C ASN A 40 -4.17 -8.66 -7.02
N GLY A 41 -3.12 -8.15 -6.37
CA GLY A 41 -3.30 -7.25 -5.24
C GLY A 41 -3.92 -7.94 -4.05
N GLU A 42 -3.35 -9.04 -3.61
CA GLU A 42 -3.87 -9.77 -2.46
C GLU A 42 -3.46 -9.10 -1.16
N GLY A 43 -4.42 -8.95 -0.25
CA GLY A 43 -4.16 -8.39 1.06
C GLY A 43 -3.37 -9.34 1.93
N THR A 44 -2.44 -8.78 2.70
CA THR A 44 -1.60 -9.56 3.62
C THR A 44 -1.14 -8.68 4.77
N GLU A 45 -0.29 -9.23 5.62
CA GLU A 45 0.33 -8.52 6.73
C GLU A 45 1.84 -8.68 6.64
N LEU A 46 2.56 -7.62 7.00
CA LEU A 46 4.01 -7.62 6.86
C LEU A 46 4.68 -8.71 7.70
N ASP A 47 4.15 -8.97 8.90
CA ASP A 47 4.75 -9.99 9.76
C ASP A 47 4.51 -11.41 9.24
N LEU A 48 3.52 -11.60 8.38
CA LEU A 48 3.31 -12.87 7.71
C LEU A 48 4.26 -13.05 6.54
N GLU A 49 4.55 -11.97 5.83
CA GLU A 49 5.45 -12.03 4.67
C GLU A 49 6.91 -12.11 5.08
N PHE A 50 7.26 -11.54 6.24
CA PHE A 50 8.64 -11.48 6.71
C PHE A 50 8.68 -11.94 8.17
N PRO A 51 8.39 -13.23 8.44
CA PRO A 51 8.39 -13.73 9.81
C PRO A 51 9.78 -13.66 10.43
N ASP A 52 9.85 -13.53 11.75
CA ASP A 52 11.09 -13.49 12.51
C ASP A 52 12.00 -12.31 12.18
N TRP A 53 11.41 -11.21 11.72
CA TRP A 53 12.16 -9.99 11.41
C TRP A 53 11.65 -8.87 12.33
N PRO A 54 12.36 -8.58 13.44
CA PRO A 54 11.84 -7.65 14.46
C PRO A 54 11.53 -6.26 13.94
N GLU A 55 12.38 -5.70 13.04
CA GLU A 55 12.13 -4.37 12.49
C GLU A 55 10.85 -4.33 11.67
N ILE A 56 10.57 -5.41 10.95
CA ILE A 56 9.34 -5.51 10.16
C ILE A 56 8.13 -5.63 11.08
N ARG A 57 8.27 -6.37 12.17
CA ARG A 57 7.16 -6.51 13.13
C ARG A 57 6.80 -5.16 13.75
N GLU A 58 7.82 -4.36 14.09
CA GLU A 58 7.56 -3.01 14.60
C GLU A 58 6.83 -2.16 13.58
N LEU A 59 7.23 -2.26 12.31
CA LEU A 59 6.55 -1.53 11.24
C LEU A 59 5.13 -2.01 11.05
N HIS A 60 4.90 -3.32 11.15
CA HIS A 60 3.54 -3.86 11.08
C HIS A 60 2.62 -3.19 12.11
N TYR A 61 3.05 -3.10 13.35
CA TYR A 61 2.25 -2.45 14.39
C TYR A 61 2.09 -0.96 14.15
N ALA A 62 3.14 -0.30 13.63
CA ALA A 62 3.03 1.11 13.29
C ALA A 62 2.01 1.34 12.16
N PHE A 63 2.00 0.48 11.16
CA PHE A 63 1.00 0.56 10.09
C PHE A 63 -0.41 0.29 10.62
N LEU A 64 -0.58 -0.65 11.55
CA LEU A 64 -1.90 -0.88 12.14
C LEU A 64 -2.41 0.33 12.91
N THR A 65 -1.54 0.99 13.67
CA THR A 65 -1.89 2.21 14.38
C THR A 65 -2.28 3.31 13.41
N TRP A 66 -1.51 3.47 12.34
CA TRP A 66 -1.81 4.43 11.28
C TRP A 66 -3.16 4.11 10.62
N LEU A 67 -3.38 2.85 10.27
CA LEU A 67 -4.63 2.42 9.63
C LEU A 67 -5.84 2.72 10.53
N CYS A 68 -5.72 2.52 11.82
CA CYS A 68 -6.83 2.75 12.75
C CYS A 68 -7.33 4.19 12.74
N LYS A 69 -6.48 5.14 12.39
CA LYS A 69 -6.91 6.54 12.30
C LYS A 69 -7.99 6.72 11.24
N MET A 70 -7.87 6.02 10.12
CA MET A 70 -8.87 6.06 9.07
C MET A 70 -10.07 5.18 9.40
N THR A 71 -9.82 3.95 9.86
CA THR A 71 -10.90 2.98 10.07
C THR A 71 -11.80 3.34 11.25
N SER A 72 -11.36 4.26 12.12
CA SER A 72 -12.22 4.79 13.18
C SER A 72 -13.23 5.79 12.64
N ARG A 73 -13.16 6.16 11.37
CA ARG A 73 -14.07 7.10 10.74
C ARG A 73 -15.11 6.36 9.92
N ARG A 74 -16.28 6.97 9.78
CA ARG A 74 -17.38 6.38 9.02
C ARG A 74 -17.48 7.07 7.67
N PRO A 75 -17.50 6.32 6.55
CA PRO A 75 -17.69 6.93 5.24
C PRO A 75 -19.07 7.56 5.09
N GLY A 76 -19.16 8.61 4.27
CA GLY A 76 -20.43 9.18 3.89
C GLY A 76 -21.14 8.32 2.84
N ASP A 77 -22.24 8.85 2.30
CA ASP A 77 -23.07 8.14 1.32
C ASP A 77 -22.30 7.83 0.04
N ASP A 78 -21.28 8.62 -0.28
CA ASP A 78 -20.47 8.40 -1.48
C ASP A 78 -19.33 7.42 -1.21
N GLY A 79 -19.23 6.85 -0.02
CA GLY A 79 -18.16 5.93 0.35
C GLY A 79 -16.87 6.64 0.74
N ARG A 80 -16.87 7.98 0.80
CA ARG A 80 -15.69 8.78 1.06
C ARG A 80 -15.73 9.32 2.49
N ILE A 81 -14.56 9.63 3.03
CA ILE A 81 -14.42 10.22 4.37
C ILE A 81 -13.96 11.66 4.18
N HIS A 82 -14.90 12.60 4.34
CA HIS A 82 -14.64 14.01 4.01
C HIS A 82 -14.05 14.79 5.18
N ASP A 83 -14.42 14.44 6.40
CA ASP A 83 -13.98 15.17 7.60
C ASP A 83 -12.79 14.43 8.23
N PHE A 84 -11.65 14.52 7.56
CA PHE A 84 -10.45 13.81 7.96
C PHE A 84 -9.22 14.51 7.39
N ASP A 85 -8.16 14.58 8.18
CA ASP A 85 -6.91 15.22 7.75
C ASP A 85 -6.11 14.24 6.86
N TRP A 86 -6.50 14.19 5.60
CA TRP A 86 -5.85 13.29 4.64
C TRP A 86 -4.41 13.68 4.38
N VAL A 87 -4.08 14.96 4.44
CA VAL A 87 -2.70 15.42 4.22
C VAL A 87 -1.78 14.80 5.27
N ALA A 88 -2.15 14.90 6.55
CA ALA A 88 -1.37 14.31 7.62
C ALA A 88 -1.34 12.79 7.54
N PHE A 89 -2.47 12.18 7.16
CA PHE A 89 -2.56 10.74 7.05
C PHE A 89 -1.61 10.20 5.98
N HIS A 90 -1.60 10.83 4.81
CA HIS A 90 -0.70 10.39 3.73
C HIS A 90 0.76 10.65 4.07
N LYS A 91 1.04 11.77 4.73
CA LYS A 91 2.41 12.08 5.14
C LYS A 91 2.95 11.02 6.08
N GLU A 92 2.15 10.59 7.05
CA GLU A 92 2.55 9.53 7.96
C GLU A 92 2.71 8.19 7.23
N GLY A 93 1.76 7.86 6.35
CA GLY A 93 1.83 6.62 5.58
C GLY A 93 3.08 6.54 4.71
N ILE A 94 3.41 7.63 4.04
CA ILE A 94 4.62 7.68 3.21
C ILE A 94 5.88 7.59 4.07
N PHE A 95 5.88 8.23 5.24
CA PHE A 95 7.00 8.13 6.17
C PHE A 95 7.24 6.67 6.58
N LEU A 96 6.18 5.94 6.91
CA LEU A 96 6.29 4.52 7.27
C LEU A 96 6.76 3.69 6.08
N CYS A 97 6.30 4.03 4.86
CA CYS A 97 6.76 3.34 3.66
C CYS A 97 8.26 3.56 3.43
N LYS A 98 8.76 4.75 3.69
CA LYS A 98 10.19 5.03 3.55
C LYS A 98 11.01 4.21 4.55
N ARG A 99 10.50 4.07 5.78
CA ARG A 99 11.15 3.20 6.76
C ARG A 99 11.16 1.75 6.32
N LEU A 100 10.03 1.28 5.78
CA LEU A 100 9.93 -0.08 5.25
C LEU A 100 10.93 -0.29 4.11
N LYS A 101 11.01 0.66 3.19
CA LYS A 101 11.96 0.57 2.08
C LYS A 101 13.40 0.52 2.59
N SER A 102 13.73 1.28 3.61
CA SER A 102 15.10 1.28 4.15
C SER A 102 15.47 -0.06 4.78
N VAL A 103 14.49 -0.79 5.31
CA VAL A 103 14.73 -2.13 5.86
C VAL A 103 14.84 -3.17 4.74
N LEU A 104 13.95 -3.14 3.77
CA LEU A 104 13.91 -4.11 2.67
C LEU A 104 14.98 -3.85 1.61
N LYS A 105 15.37 -2.60 1.46
CA LYS A 105 16.40 -2.17 0.49
C LYS A 105 15.99 -2.54 -0.92
N GLU A 106 16.87 -3.19 -1.67
CA GLU A 106 16.65 -3.51 -3.08
C GLU A 106 15.81 -4.77 -3.30
N SER A 107 15.49 -5.51 -2.24
CA SER A 107 14.85 -6.80 -2.40
C SER A 107 13.40 -6.69 -2.88
N VAL A 108 12.72 -5.61 -2.54
CA VAL A 108 11.31 -5.43 -2.88
C VAL A 108 11.05 -3.95 -3.16
N ASP A 109 10.26 -3.67 -4.19
CA ASP A 109 9.75 -2.33 -4.42
C ASP A 109 8.63 -2.02 -3.43
N VAL A 110 8.62 -0.80 -2.91
CA VAL A 110 7.58 -0.33 -1.99
C VAL A 110 6.88 0.85 -2.62
N CYS A 111 5.56 0.80 -2.66
CA CYS A 111 4.73 1.86 -3.23
C CYS A 111 3.63 2.23 -2.24
N TYR A 112 3.15 3.46 -2.35
CA TYR A 112 2.04 3.96 -1.56
C TYR A 112 0.90 4.36 -2.50
N MET A 113 -0.34 4.03 -2.13
CA MET A 113 -1.52 4.39 -2.89
C MET A 113 -2.56 5.00 -1.98
N LYS A 114 -3.18 6.10 -2.43
CA LYS A 114 -4.25 6.72 -1.67
C LYS A 114 -5.51 5.87 -1.78
N PRO A 115 -6.23 5.66 -0.68
CA PRO A 115 -7.43 4.84 -0.72
C PRO A 115 -8.60 5.57 -1.36
N PHE A 116 -9.60 4.80 -1.78
CA PHE A 116 -10.81 5.35 -2.38
C PHE A 116 -11.54 6.32 -1.44
N GLU A 117 -11.44 6.08 -0.13
CA GLU A 117 -12.12 6.90 0.88
C GLU A 117 -11.63 8.34 0.91
N ASP A 118 -10.44 8.62 0.39
CA ASP A 118 -9.94 9.98 0.23
C ASP A 118 -10.71 10.67 -0.89
N PRO A 119 -11.42 11.78 -0.61
CA PRO A 119 -12.24 12.43 -1.63
C PRO A 119 -11.46 12.96 -2.82
N GLN A 120 -10.15 13.14 -2.68
CA GLN A 120 -9.32 13.62 -3.78
C GLN A 120 -8.60 12.49 -4.52
N SER A 121 -8.81 11.23 -4.08
CA SER A 121 -8.22 10.10 -4.77
C SER A 121 -9.01 9.79 -6.03
N ASP A 122 -8.31 9.66 -7.15
CA ASP A 122 -8.91 9.26 -8.42
C ASP A 122 -8.64 7.78 -8.74
N GLY A 123 -8.04 7.06 -7.79
CA GLY A 123 -7.76 5.65 -7.95
C GLY A 123 -6.52 5.35 -8.77
N ALA A 124 -5.77 6.36 -9.19
CA ALA A 124 -4.65 6.18 -10.09
C ALA A 124 -3.30 6.58 -9.49
N GLY A 125 -3.28 7.04 -8.26
CA GLY A 125 -2.09 7.66 -7.68
C GLY A 125 -1.15 6.68 -6.99
N LEU A 126 -0.41 5.89 -7.76
CA LEU A 126 0.63 5.03 -7.20
C LEU A 126 1.91 5.84 -7.03
N ILE A 127 2.43 5.90 -5.81
CA ILE A 127 3.66 6.63 -5.48
C ILE A 127 4.75 5.60 -5.18
N ARG A 128 5.79 5.59 -5.99
CA ARG A 128 6.92 4.72 -5.74
C ARG A 128 7.83 5.34 -4.68
N ILE A 129 8.23 4.52 -3.72
CA ILE A 129 9.09 4.95 -2.61
C ILE A 129 10.54 4.58 -2.94
N ASP A 130 11.42 5.56 -2.89
CA ASP A 130 12.85 5.35 -3.16
C ASP A 130 13.66 5.08 -1.90
#